data_9430286e6c80b9d574ba110c8fb5b979
#
_entry.id   9430286e6c80b9d574ba110c8fb5b979
#
_cell.length_a   1.000
_cell.length_b   1.000
_cell.length_c   1.000
_cell.angle_alpha   90.00
_cell.angle_beta   90.00
_cell.angle_gamma   90.00
#
_symmetry.space_group_name_H-M   'P 1'
#
loop_
_entity.id
_entity.type
_entity.pdbx_description
1 polymer ?
#
loop_
_entity_poly.entity_id
_entity_poly.type
_entity_poly.pdbx_seq_one_letter_code
_entity_poly.pdbx_strand_id
1 'polypeptide(L)'
;MPEGPEIRRAADKIEAVLRKQTVEKIHFGLAPLKKFAKPLTGSKVLALETRGKALLTHFDSGLTVYSHNQLYGVWRVVKRDKLPKTNRQLRLAIHTAQHSALLYSASDISVWKTENIEEHPFLKRIGPDILNPHLSWREVAERLQSKAFSGRALNSVYLDQAFLAGLGNYLRSEILFLAGIHPERKARELTKGQIGKLARTTLEISQRSYALEGVTLPERQYKALKKKGASYG
;
A
#
# COMPACT_ATOMS: atom_id res chain seq x y z
N MET A 1 7.74 -8.40 0.68
CA MET A 1 7.25 -7.15 1.32
C MET A 1 5.98 -6.75 0.58
N PRO A 2 4.88 -6.50 1.25
CA PRO A 2 3.67 -6.05 0.57
C PRO A 2 3.91 -4.71 -0.13
N GLU A 3 3.35 -4.56 -1.33
CA GLU A 3 3.42 -3.34 -2.14
C GLU A 3 2.05 -2.63 -2.13
N GLY A 4 1.87 -1.57 -2.91
CA GLY A 4 0.63 -0.79 -2.92
C GLY A 4 -0.64 -1.63 -3.07
N PRO A 5 -0.71 -2.56 -4.04
CA PRO A 5 -1.88 -3.43 -4.23
C PRO A 5 -2.25 -4.26 -3.00
N GLU A 6 -1.27 -4.83 -2.30
CA GLU A 6 -1.51 -5.63 -1.09
C GLU A 6 -1.99 -4.76 0.07
N ILE A 7 -1.42 -3.55 0.21
CA ILE A 7 -1.84 -2.60 1.26
C ILE A 7 -3.26 -2.11 0.99
N ARG A 8 -3.61 -1.81 -0.27
CA ARG A 8 -4.97 -1.40 -0.63
C ARG A 8 -5.98 -2.52 -0.34
N ARG A 9 -5.70 -3.76 -0.73
CA ARG A 9 -6.57 -4.91 -0.39
C ARG A 9 -6.71 -5.13 1.11
N ALA A 10 -5.62 -4.94 1.88
CA ALA A 10 -5.71 -5.00 3.34
C ALA A 10 -6.60 -3.89 3.88
N ALA A 11 -6.44 -2.65 3.38
CA ALA A 11 -7.28 -1.52 3.74
C ALA A 11 -8.76 -1.80 3.46
N ASP A 12 -9.10 -2.33 2.28
CA ASP A 12 -10.49 -2.65 1.91
C ASP A 12 -11.12 -3.66 2.88
N LYS A 13 -10.37 -4.72 3.24
CA LYS A 13 -10.83 -5.73 4.22
C LYS A 13 -11.03 -5.12 5.62
N ILE A 14 -10.16 -4.23 6.03
CA ILE A 14 -10.26 -3.55 7.33
C ILE A 14 -11.41 -2.54 7.29
N GLU A 15 -11.53 -1.76 6.24
CA GLU A 15 -12.58 -0.76 6.06
C GLU A 15 -13.97 -1.39 6.12
N ALA A 16 -14.15 -2.53 5.46
CA ALA A 16 -15.42 -3.27 5.45
C ALA A 16 -15.95 -3.62 6.85
N VAL A 17 -15.08 -3.74 7.85
CA VAL A 17 -15.46 -4.13 9.21
C VAL A 17 -15.31 -3.01 10.25
N LEU A 18 -14.52 -1.97 9.96
CA LEU A 18 -14.29 -0.89 10.94
C LEU A 18 -15.00 0.42 10.59
N ARG A 19 -15.28 0.69 9.30
CA ARG A 19 -15.83 1.98 8.88
C ARG A 19 -17.16 2.26 9.56
N LYS A 20 -17.30 3.45 10.15
CA LYS A 20 -18.44 3.92 10.93
C LYS A 20 -18.71 3.12 12.21
N GLN A 21 -17.85 2.16 12.57
CA GLN A 21 -17.99 1.42 13.81
C GLN A 21 -17.29 2.16 14.95
N THR A 22 -17.87 2.04 16.14
CA THR A 22 -17.25 2.53 17.39
C THR A 22 -16.13 1.58 17.83
N VAL A 23 -15.00 2.16 18.17
CA VAL A 23 -13.85 1.42 18.73
C VAL A 23 -14.10 1.16 20.20
N GLU A 24 -14.39 -0.08 20.56
CA GLU A 24 -14.59 -0.48 21.95
C GLU A 24 -13.28 -0.61 22.72
N LYS A 25 -12.22 -1.02 22.01
CA LYS A 25 -10.88 -1.15 22.59
C LYS A 25 -9.83 -0.99 21.48
N ILE A 26 -8.78 -0.27 21.79
CA ILE A 26 -7.57 -0.23 20.95
C ILE A 26 -6.36 -0.62 21.77
N HIS A 27 -5.47 -1.41 21.17
CA HIS A 27 -4.23 -1.84 21.80
C HIS A 27 -3.04 -1.41 20.96
N PHE A 28 -2.04 -0.80 21.61
CA PHE A 28 -0.74 -0.50 21.03
C PHE A 28 0.33 -1.33 21.70
N GLY A 29 1.02 -2.19 20.94
CA GLY A 29 2.15 -2.97 21.41
C GLY A 29 3.44 -2.17 21.58
N LEU A 30 3.50 -0.94 21.02
CA LEU A 30 4.63 -0.02 21.15
C LEU A 30 4.39 0.92 22.33
N ALA A 31 5.32 0.92 23.30
CA ALA A 31 5.17 1.67 24.55
C ALA A 31 4.84 3.17 24.38
N PRO A 32 5.49 3.93 23.46
CA PRO A 32 5.20 5.36 23.27
C PRO A 32 3.78 5.64 22.78
N LEU A 33 3.12 4.66 22.16
CA LEU A 33 1.78 4.83 21.57
C LEU A 33 0.65 4.47 22.53
N LYS A 34 0.94 3.81 23.65
CA LYS A 34 -0.08 3.37 24.63
C LYS A 34 -0.94 4.52 25.16
N LYS A 35 -0.38 5.73 25.26
CA LYS A 35 -1.10 6.93 25.70
C LYS A 35 -2.28 7.32 24.78
N PHE A 36 -2.25 6.90 23.51
CA PHE A 36 -3.32 7.17 22.57
C PHE A 36 -4.49 6.16 22.63
N ALA A 37 -4.35 5.09 23.42
CA ALA A 37 -5.42 4.10 23.54
C ALA A 37 -6.70 4.71 24.13
N LYS A 38 -6.57 5.50 25.20
CA LYS A 38 -7.72 6.14 25.86
C LYS A 38 -8.44 7.14 24.95
N PRO A 39 -7.77 8.10 24.27
CA PRO A 39 -8.41 9.04 23.35
C PRO A 39 -9.11 8.39 22.16
N LEU A 40 -8.64 7.22 21.70
CA LEU A 40 -9.19 6.51 20.54
C LEU A 40 -10.28 5.50 20.91
N THR A 41 -10.38 5.09 22.17
CA THR A 41 -11.48 4.25 22.65
C THR A 41 -12.76 5.07 22.73
N GLY A 42 -13.85 4.56 22.17
CA GLY A 42 -15.13 5.27 22.04
C GLY A 42 -15.27 6.09 20.76
N SER A 43 -14.17 6.37 20.03
CA SER A 43 -14.22 7.07 18.75
C SER A 43 -14.70 6.15 17.62
N LYS A 44 -15.18 6.75 16.53
CA LYS A 44 -15.59 6.01 15.31
C LYS A 44 -14.49 6.09 14.26
N VAL A 45 -14.30 4.98 13.54
CA VAL A 45 -13.45 4.96 12.35
C VAL A 45 -14.22 5.62 11.20
N LEU A 46 -13.70 6.74 10.69
CA LEU A 46 -14.31 7.49 9.60
C LEU A 46 -13.98 6.90 8.23
N ALA A 47 -12.69 6.66 7.99
CA ALA A 47 -12.19 6.18 6.71
C ALA A 47 -10.84 5.48 6.89
N LEU A 48 -10.51 4.63 5.93
CA LEU A 48 -9.17 4.11 5.71
C LEU A 48 -8.63 4.62 4.38
N GLU A 49 -7.43 5.15 4.39
CA GLU A 49 -6.76 5.68 3.21
C GLU A 49 -5.40 5.00 3.02
N THR A 50 -5.06 4.66 1.79
CA THR A 50 -3.71 4.19 1.45
C THR A 50 -2.92 5.30 0.79
N ARG A 51 -1.66 5.43 1.17
CA ARG A 51 -0.67 6.31 0.55
C ARG A 51 0.57 5.48 0.21
N GLY A 52 0.57 4.90 -0.98
CA GLY A 52 1.56 3.93 -1.39
C GLY A 52 1.53 2.66 -0.52
N LYS A 53 2.55 2.46 0.30
CA LYS A 53 2.66 1.30 1.20
C LYS A 53 2.25 1.61 2.64
N ALA A 54 1.76 2.80 2.91
CA ALA A 54 1.23 3.20 4.20
C ALA A 54 -0.29 3.08 4.24
N LEU A 55 -0.83 2.80 5.43
CA LEU A 55 -2.25 2.81 5.74
C LEU A 55 -2.53 3.86 6.80
N LEU A 56 -3.46 4.74 6.51
CA LEU A 56 -3.99 5.75 7.41
C LEU A 56 -5.37 5.32 7.88
N THR A 57 -5.60 5.29 9.18
CA THR A 57 -6.91 5.05 9.78
C THR A 57 -7.36 6.33 10.47
N HIS A 58 -8.39 6.96 9.92
CA HIS A 58 -8.93 8.24 10.40
C HIS A 58 -10.06 8.03 11.40
N PHE A 59 -10.03 8.77 12.51
CA PHE A 59 -11.03 8.69 13.57
C PHE A 59 -11.75 10.03 13.74
N ASP A 60 -13.00 9.99 14.21
CA ASP A 60 -13.82 11.18 14.50
C ASP A 60 -13.28 12.00 15.69
N SER A 61 -12.38 11.45 16.47
CA SER A 61 -11.62 12.14 17.52
C SER A 61 -10.60 13.16 17.00
N GLY A 62 -10.49 13.34 15.67
CA GLY A 62 -9.46 14.20 15.06
C GLY A 62 -8.05 13.60 15.06
N LEU A 63 -7.93 12.30 15.36
CA LEU A 63 -6.67 11.56 15.31
C LEU A 63 -6.63 10.63 14.10
N THR A 64 -5.43 10.43 13.57
CA THR A 64 -5.14 9.46 12.51
C THR A 64 -4.02 8.54 12.96
N VAL A 65 -4.23 7.24 12.84
CA VAL A 65 -3.19 6.22 13.02
C VAL A 65 -2.55 5.94 11.67
N TYR A 66 -1.28 6.26 11.55
CA TYR A 66 -0.42 5.85 10.45
C TYR A 66 0.18 4.48 10.76
N SER A 67 0.23 3.60 9.77
CA SER A 67 0.94 2.33 9.87
C SER A 67 1.58 1.95 8.53
N HIS A 68 2.79 1.36 8.61
CA HIS A 68 3.50 0.83 7.47
C HIS A 68 3.94 -0.61 7.79
N ASN A 69 3.58 -1.54 6.93
CA ASN A 69 3.84 -2.97 7.16
C ASN A 69 5.33 -3.31 7.17
N GLN A 70 6.17 -2.49 6.53
CA GLN A 70 7.59 -2.80 6.34
C GLN A 70 7.78 -4.18 5.68
N LEU A 71 8.74 -4.99 6.11
CA LEU A 71 9.01 -6.30 5.52
C LEU A 71 8.11 -7.41 6.09
N TYR A 72 7.81 -7.36 7.38
CA TYR A 72 7.19 -8.47 8.12
C TYR A 72 5.78 -8.18 8.63
N GLY A 73 5.33 -6.94 8.53
CA GLY A 73 4.01 -6.54 9.00
C GLY A 73 2.89 -7.22 8.23
N VAL A 74 1.87 -7.67 8.96
CA VAL A 74 0.68 -8.27 8.36
C VAL A 74 -0.57 -7.84 9.11
N TRP A 75 -1.57 -7.37 8.36
CA TRP A 75 -2.90 -7.13 8.87
C TRP A 75 -3.74 -8.40 8.82
N ARG A 76 -4.54 -8.62 9.86
CA ARG A 76 -5.56 -9.66 9.91
C ARG A 76 -6.87 -9.08 10.40
N VAL A 77 -7.96 -9.44 9.74
CA VAL A 77 -9.32 -9.14 10.17
C VAL A 77 -9.96 -10.42 10.66
N VAL A 78 -10.50 -10.38 11.88
CA VAL A 78 -11.10 -11.55 12.53
C VAL A 78 -12.37 -11.14 13.27
N LYS A 79 -13.24 -12.12 13.60
CA LYS A 79 -14.33 -11.89 14.56
C LYS A 79 -13.75 -11.54 15.92
N ARG A 80 -14.45 -10.70 16.70
CA ARG A 80 -14.00 -10.10 17.97
C ARG A 80 -13.30 -11.09 18.90
N ASP A 81 -13.83 -12.26 19.12
CA ASP A 81 -13.35 -13.22 20.09
C ASP A 81 -12.46 -14.33 19.49
N LYS A 82 -12.15 -14.24 18.19
CA LYS A 82 -11.35 -15.25 17.48
C LYS A 82 -9.95 -14.73 17.14
N LEU A 83 -9.11 -14.59 18.18
CA LEU A 83 -7.72 -14.20 17.95
C LEU A 83 -6.92 -15.33 17.28
N PRO A 84 -6.12 -15.03 16.24
CA PRO A 84 -5.29 -16.03 15.57
C PRO A 84 -4.21 -16.57 16.50
N LYS A 85 -4.00 -17.89 16.49
CA LYS A 85 -2.81 -18.49 17.08
C LYS A 85 -1.60 -18.12 16.21
N THR A 86 -0.62 -17.41 16.76
CA THR A 86 0.56 -16.95 16.02
C THR A 86 1.69 -16.57 16.97
N ASN A 87 2.93 -16.80 16.55
CA ASN A 87 4.14 -16.35 17.27
C ASN A 87 4.51 -14.89 16.93
N ARG A 88 3.73 -14.20 16.08
CA ARG A 88 3.99 -12.81 15.71
C ARG A 88 3.61 -11.85 16.81
N GLN A 89 4.39 -10.83 17.02
CA GLN A 89 4.08 -9.79 18.00
C GLN A 89 2.95 -8.90 17.50
N LEU A 90 1.89 -8.79 18.30
CA LEU A 90 0.80 -7.84 18.06
C LEU A 90 1.29 -6.41 18.33
N ARG A 91 1.14 -5.54 17.34
CA ARG A 91 1.63 -4.15 17.39
C ARG A 91 0.50 -3.13 17.47
N LEU A 92 -0.62 -3.42 16.82
CA LEU A 92 -1.83 -2.60 16.88
C LEU A 92 -3.03 -3.54 16.80
N ALA A 93 -4.04 -3.31 17.63
CA ALA A 93 -5.34 -3.95 17.50
C ALA A 93 -6.45 -2.90 17.66
N ILE A 94 -7.37 -2.87 16.72
CA ILE A 94 -8.57 -2.04 16.74
C ILE A 94 -9.76 -2.99 16.84
N HIS A 95 -10.49 -2.89 17.93
CA HIS A 95 -11.60 -3.76 18.24
C HIS A 95 -12.92 -2.99 18.20
N THR A 96 -13.88 -3.50 17.44
CA THR A 96 -15.29 -3.08 17.46
C THR A 96 -16.13 -4.12 18.20
N ALA A 97 -17.43 -3.95 18.27
CA ALA A 97 -18.34 -4.94 18.87
C ALA A 97 -18.24 -6.33 18.23
N GLN A 98 -18.04 -6.39 16.91
CA GLN A 98 -18.12 -7.66 16.17
C GLN A 98 -16.78 -8.15 15.59
N HIS A 99 -15.85 -7.24 15.30
CA HIS A 99 -14.61 -7.56 14.61
C HIS A 99 -13.38 -6.95 15.25
N SER A 100 -12.25 -7.48 14.89
CA SER A 100 -10.93 -6.95 15.26
C SER A 100 -10.04 -6.85 14.02
N ALA A 101 -9.41 -5.70 13.83
CA ALA A 101 -8.31 -5.52 12.88
C ALA A 101 -6.99 -5.53 13.66
N LEU A 102 -6.09 -6.43 13.30
CA LEU A 102 -4.89 -6.76 14.04
C LEU A 102 -3.66 -6.60 13.15
N LEU A 103 -2.72 -5.74 13.52
CA LEU A 103 -1.42 -5.58 12.86
C LEU A 103 -0.32 -6.26 13.66
N TYR A 104 0.32 -7.22 13.05
CA TYR A 104 1.44 -7.96 13.62
C TYR A 104 2.78 -7.56 13.00
N SER A 105 3.86 -7.65 13.76
CA SER A 105 5.26 -7.55 13.31
C SER A 105 5.60 -6.27 12.51
N ALA A 106 4.89 -5.17 12.74
CA ALA A 106 5.19 -3.86 12.20
C ALA A 106 5.71 -2.95 13.32
N SER A 107 6.70 -2.12 13.06
CA SER A 107 7.25 -1.16 14.03
C SER A 107 7.08 0.29 13.62
N ASP A 108 6.75 0.54 12.36
CA ASP A 108 6.51 1.88 11.82
C ASP A 108 5.02 2.22 11.96
N ILE A 109 4.66 2.65 13.16
CA ILE A 109 3.31 3.05 13.55
C ILE A 109 3.41 4.36 14.31
N SER A 110 2.56 5.32 13.98
CA SER A 110 2.48 6.60 14.69
C SER A 110 1.04 7.10 14.76
N VAL A 111 0.79 8.02 15.68
CA VAL A 111 -0.52 8.68 15.83
C VAL A 111 -0.32 10.18 15.66
N TRP A 112 -1.12 10.78 14.81
CA TRP A 112 -1.06 12.18 14.42
C TRP A 112 -2.42 12.84 14.64
N LYS A 113 -2.41 14.16 14.86
CA LYS A 113 -3.61 14.93 14.60
C LYS A 113 -3.93 14.87 13.10
N THR A 114 -5.18 14.62 12.75
CA THR A 114 -5.57 14.46 11.34
C THR A 114 -5.21 15.69 10.50
N GLU A 115 -5.36 16.89 11.06
CA GLU A 115 -4.96 18.16 10.43
C GLU A 115 -3.48 18.26 10.05
N ASN A 116 -2.61 17.52 10.78
CA ASN A 116 -1.15 17.56 10.60
C ASN A 116 -0.60 16.29 9.92
N ILE A 117 -1.44 15.40 9.42
CA ILE A 117 -0.99 14.11 8.88
C ILE A 117 -0.05 14.27 7.68
N GLU A 118 -0.26 15.31 6.87
CA GLU A 118 0.60 15.61 5.70
C GLU A 118 2.03 16.04 6.12
N GLU A 119 2.25 16.37 7.40
CA GLU A 119 3.58 16.64 7.93
C GLU A 119 4.38 15.39 8.25
N HIS A 120 3.76 14.21 8.18
CA HIS A 120 4.46 12.95 8.42
C HIS A 120 5.66 12.80 7.48
N PRO A 121 6.88 12.48 7.99
CA PRO A 121 8.13 12.48 7.19
C PRO A 121 8.09 11.60 5.95
N PHE A 122 7.35 10.50 5.98
CA PHE A 122 7.14 9.64 4.81
C PHE A 122 6.18 10.31 3.83
N LEU A 123 5.01 10.80 4.27
CA LEU A 123 3.97 11.36 3.42
C LEU A 123 4.43 12.62 2.69
N LYS A 124 5.24 13.46 3.33
CA LYS A 124 5.85 14.65 2.70
C LYS A 124 6.70 14.35 1.46
N ARG A 125 7.25 13.15 1.36
CA ARG A 125 8.26 12.80 0.34
C ARG A 125 7.75 11.90 -0.76
N ILE A 126 6.60 11.27 -0.57
CA ILE A 126 6.09 10.32 -1.57
C ILE A 126 5.52 11.04 -2.78
N GLY A 127 5.66 10.43 -3.93
CA GLY A 127 4.99 10.82 -5.16
C GLY A 127 3.54 10.35 -5.20
N PRO A 128 2.87 10.53 -6.35
CA PRO A 128 1.51 10.03 -6.55
C PRO A 128 1.38 8.54 -6.25
N ASP A 129 0.28 8.15 -5.60
CA ASP A 129 -0.05 6.75 -5.35
C ASP A 129 -0.37 6.04 -6.67
N ILE A 130 0.27 4.89 -6.90
CA ILE A 130 0.13 4.11 -8.13
C ILE A 130 -1.30 3.59 -8.37
N LEU A 131 -2.12 3.51 -7.33
CA LEU A 131 -3.52 3.10 -7.42
C LEU A 131 -4.49 4.27 -7.37
N ASN A 132 -4.00 5.52 -7.36
CA ASN A 132 -4.87 6.69 -7.46
C ASN A 132 -5.62 6.67 -8.81
N PRO A 133 -6.97 6.62 -8.82
CA PRO A 133 -7.77 6.54 -10.04
C PRO A 133 -7.64 7.77 -10.95
N HIS A 134 -7.15 8.89 -10.40
CA HIS A 134 -6.92 10.12 -11.16
C HIS A 134 -5.51 10.21 -11.76
N LEU A 135 -4.59 9.32 -11.39
CA LEU A 135 -3.24 9.31 -11.93
C LEU A 135 -3.25 8.84 -13.39
N SER A 136 -2.92 9.71 -14.31
CA SER A 136 -2.86 9.40 -15.73
C SER A 136 -1.48 8.86 -16.16
N TRP A 137 -1.46 8.07 -17.24
CA TRP A 137 -0.20 7.62 -17.82
C TRP A 137 0.67 8.78 -18.34
N ARG A 138 0.06 9.93 -18.69
CA ARG A 138 0.78 11.13 -19.13
C ARG A 138 1.59 11.71 -17.99
N GLU A 139 0.99 11.83 -16.80
CA GLU A 139 1.70 12.28 -15.58
C GLU A 139 2.84 11.32 -15.23
N VAL A 140 2.64 10.00 -15.35
CA VAL A 140 3.72 9.03 -15.14
C VAL A 140 4.85 9.23 -16.15
N ALA A 141 4.53 9.48 -17.42
CA ALA A 141 5.51 9.75 -18.48
C ALA A 141 6.27 11.05 -18.24
N GLU A 142 5.60 12.12 -17.85
CA GLU A 142 6.19 13.40 -17.49
C GLU A 142 7.15 13.26 -16.30
N ARG A 143 6.75 12.53 -15.26
CA ARG A 143 7.61 12.24 -14.12
C ARG A 143 8.87 11.46 -14.51
N LEU A 144 8.74 10.43 -15.36
CA LEU A 144 9.89 9.68 -15.90
C LEU A 144 10.89 10.59 -16.62
N GLN A 145 10.40 11.60 -17.34
CA GLN A 145 11.21 12.53 -18.12
C GLN A 145 11.70 13.73 -17.31
N SER A 146 11.23 13.90 -16.08
CA SER A 146 11.63 15.03 -15.22
C SER A 146 13.12 14.96 -14.85
N LYS A 147 13.71 16.12 -14.53
CA LYS A 147 15.11 16.25 -14.11
C LYS A 147 15.46 15.34 -12.91
N ALA A 148 14.50 15.10 -12.02
CA ALA A 148 14.71 14.28 -10.82
C ALA A 148 14.91 12.79 -11.12
N PHE A 149 14.31 12.28 -12.21
CA PHE A 149 14.25 10.85 -12.48
C PHE A 149 14.90 10.41 -13.79
N SER A 150 14.90 11.28 -14.82
CA SER A 150 15.30 10.90 -16.20
C SER A 150 16.73 10.40 -16.34
N GLY A 151 17.63 10.84 -15.47
CA GLY A 151 19.07 10.49 -15.49
C GLY A 151 19.43 9.25 -14.66
N ARG A 152 18.48 8.67 -13.93
CA ARG A 152 18.68 7.52 -13.05
C ARG A 152 18.29 6.22 -13.73
N ALA A 153 18.91 5.11 -13.35
CA ALA A 153 18.51 3.78 -13.84
C ALA A 153 17.08 3.45 -13.40
N LEU A 154 16.28 2.87 -14.30
CA LEU A 154 14.86 2.58 -14.06
C LEU A 154 14.63 1.62 -12.90
N ASN A 155 15.54 0.66 -12.66
CA ASN A 155 15.49 -0.22 -11.49
C ASN A 155 15.47 0.56 -10.18
N SER A 156 16.22 1.65 -10.10
CA SER A 156 16.30 2.52 -8.92
C SER A 156 15.12 3.49 -8.84
N VAL A 157 14.71 4.06 -9.99
CA VAL A 157 13.56 4.99 -10.05
C VAL A 157 12.28 4.30 -9.61
N TYR A 158 12.02 3.07 -10.04
CA TYR A 158 10.80 2.32 -9.71
C TYR A 158 10.74 1.83 -8.26
N LEU A 159 11.84 1.90 -7.52
CA LEU A 159 11.83 1.63 -6.07
C LEU A 159 11.72 2.91 -5.22
N ASP A 160 11.93 4.06 -5.85
CA ASP A 160 11.85 5.35 -5.18
C ASP A 160 10.39 5.76 -4.97
N GLN A 161 9.95 5.79 -3.71
CA GLN A 161 8.58 6.18 -3.38
C GLN A 161 8.28 7.64 -3.71
N ALA A 162 9.30 8.49 -3.90
CA ALA A 162 9.13 9.85 -4.41
C ALA A 162 8.79 9.88 -5.90
N PHE A 163 9.13 8.85 -6.67
CA PHE A 163 8.70 8.71 -8.06
C PHE A 163 7.22 8.34 -8.15
N LEU A 164 6.86 7.17 -7.66
CA LEU A 164 5.48 6.69 -7.56
C LEU A 164 5.35 5.87 -6.27
N ALA A 165 4.45 6.28 -5.39
CA ALA A 165 4.22 5.58 -4.15
C ALA A 165 3.49 4.25 -4.38
N GLY A 166 3.93 3.21 -3.69
CA GLY A 166 3.34 1.88 -3.75
C GLY A 166 4.13 0.86 -4.55
N LEU A 167 5.01 1.29 -5.47
CA LEU A 167 5.86 0.37 -6.23
C LEU A 167 6.91 -0.31 -5.35
N GLY A 168 7.21 -1.56 -5.66
CA GLY A 168 8.28 -2.32 -5.03
C GLY A 168 8.92 -3.29 -6.00
N ASN A 169 9.57 -4.33 -5.47
CA ASN A 169 10.41 -5.22 -6.27
C ASN A 169 9.65 -5.99 -7.34
N TYR A 170 8.48 -6.57 -6.98
CA TYR A 170 7.77 -7.39 -7.96
C TYR A 170 7.10 -6.52 -9.02
N LEU A 171 6.40 -5.43 -8.64
CA LEU A 171 5.80 -4.52 -9.61
C LEU A 171 6.84 -3.94 -10.56
N ARG A 172 7.98 -3.46 -10.03
CA ARG A 172 9.09 -3.01 -10.87
C ARG A 172 9.51 -4.05 -11.90
N SER A 173 9.73 -5.29 -11.45
CA SER A 173 10.22 -6.37 -12.32
C SER A 173 9.21 -6.71 -13.41
N GLU A 174 7.95 -6.88 -13.04
CA GLU A 174 6.85 -7.17 -13.97
C GLU A 174 6.62 -6.05 -14.98
N ILE A 175 6.61 -4.80 -14.50
CA ILE A 175 6.41 -3.63 -15.35
C ILE A 175 7.52 -3.49 -16.39
N LEU A 176 8.78 -3.54 -15.96
CA LEU A 176 9.92 -3.40 -16.88
C LEU A 176 9.99 -4.56 -17.87
N PHE A 177 9.72 -5.78 -17.42
CA PHE A 177 9.65 -6.97 -18.28
C PHE A 177 8.58 -6.82 -19.37
N LEU A 178 7.35 -6.49 -19.01
CA LEU A 178 6.24 -6.34 -19.94
C LEU A 178 6.38 -5.12 -20.85
N ALA A 179 7.02 -4.07 -20.38
CA ALA A 179 7.38 -2.92 -21.22
C ALA A 179 8.49 -3.28 -22.22
N GLY A 180 9.26 -4.35 -21.98
CA GLY A 180 10.43 -4.75 -22.78
C GLY A 180 11.60 -3.79 -22.62
N ILE A 181 11.83 -3.28 -21.40
CA ILE A 181 12.87 -2.28 -21.11
C ILE A 181 13.83 -2.85 -20.07
N HIS A 182 15.12 -2.85 -20.43
CA HIS A 182 16.16 -3.31 -19.51
C HIS A 182 16.22 -2.39 -18.26
N PRO A 183 16.30 -2.94 -17.03
CA PRO A 183 16.21 -2.17 -15.79
C PRO A 183 17.34 -1.14 -15.59
N GLU A 184 18.49 -1.34 -16.20
CA GLU A 184 19.61 -0.38 -16.13
C GLU A 184 19.48 0.81 -17.08
N ARG A 185 18.53 0.76 -18.03
CA ARG A 185 18.26 1.91 -18.91
C ARG A 185 17.78 3.12 -18.10
N LYS A 186 18.09 4.31 -18.61
CA LYS A 186 17.62 5.59 -18.06
C LYS A 186 16.47 6.11 -18.89
N ALA A 187 15.51 6.79 -18.27
CA ALA A 187 14.34 7.30 -19.00
C ALA A 187 14.73 8.26 -20.15
N ARG A 188 15.79 9.07 -19.99
CA ARG A 188 16.31 9.96 -21.04
C ARG A 188 16.84 9.25 -22.28
N GLU A 189 17.10 7.94 -22.20
CA GLU A 189 17.60 7.11 -23.31
C GLU A 189 16.46 6.44 -24.08
N LEU A 190 15.23 6.58 -23.61
CA LEU A 190 14.06 5.96 -24.21
C LEU A 190 13.41 6.89 -25.24
N THR A 191 12.87 6.29 -26.29
CA THR A 191 12.02 7.01 -27.23
C THR A 191 10.69 7.42 -26.59
N LYS A 192 10.00 8.42 -27.16
CA LYS A 192 8.66 8.82 -26.69
C LYS A 192 7.67 7.64 -26.67
N GLY A 193 7.75 6.74 -27.65
CA GLY A 193 6.92 5.53 -27.71
C GLY A 193 7.21 4.57 -26.57
N GLN A 194 8.48 4.34 -26.23
CA GLN A 194 8.91 3.51 -25.10
C GLN A 194 8.48 4.11 -23.75
N ILE A 195 8.62 5.43 -23.56
CA ILE A 195 8.14 6.13 -22.36
C ILE A 195 6.62 5.96 -22.21
N GLY A 196 5.88 6.20 -23.28
CA GLY A 196 4.41 6.04 -23.27
C GLY A 196 3.96 4.60 -23.00
N LYS A 197 4.66 3.60 -23.55
CA LYS A 197 4.41 2.18 -23.26
C LYS A 197 4.70 1.89 -21.80
N LEU A 198 5.87 2.29 -21.30
CA LEU A 198 6.27 2.06 -19.92
C LEU A 198 5.27 2.68 -18.93
N ALA A 199 4.86 3.92 -19.15
CA ALA A 199 3.91 4.61 -18.29
C ALA A 199 2.53 3.92 -18.25
N ARG A 200 2.01 3.47 -19.40
CA ARG A 200 0.74 2.71 -19.43
C ARG A 200 0.87 1.36 -18.74
N THR A 201 1.94 0.61 -19.03
CA THR A 201 2.21 -0.68 -18.39
C THR A 201 2.32 -0.54 -16.87
N THR A 202 2.89 0.57 -16.38
CA THR A 202 3.01 0.86 -14.95
C THR A 202 1.64 0.88 -14.26
N LEU A 203 0.69 1.63 -14.81
CA LEU A 203 -0.67 1.71 -14.25
C LEU A 203 -1.43 0.40 -14.42
N GLU A 204 -1.38 -0.19 -15.62
CA GLU A 204 -2.09 -1.42 -15.95
C GLU A 204 -1.72 -2.58 -15.03
N ILE A 205 -0.42 -2.82 -14.82
CA ILE A 205 0.06 -3.93 -14.00
C ILE A 205 -0.26 -3.71 -12.52
N SER A 206 -0.14 -2.48 -12.03
CA SER A 206 -0.47 -2.16 -10.64
C SER A 206 -1.97 -2.35 -10.36
N GLN A 207 -2.83 -1.88 -11.25
CA GLN A 207 -4.28 -2.07 -11.15
C GLN A 207 -4.67 -3.55 -11.28
N ARG A 208 -4.05 -4.28 -12.21
CA ARG A 208 -4.29 -5.73 -12.38
C ARG A 208 -3.89 -6.50 -11.15
N SER A 209 -2.72 -6.23 -10.60
CA SER A 209 -2.27 -6.85 -9.35
C SER A 209 -3.24 -6.59 -8.18
N TYR A 210 -3.79 -5.38 -8.10
CA TYR A 210 -4.82 -5.08 -7.11
C TYR A 210 -6.10 -5.90 -7.35
N ALA A 211 -6.63 -5.89 -8.58
CA ALA A 211 -7.89 -6.54 -8.94
C ALA A 211 -7.83 -8.06 -8.90
N LEU A 212 -6.69 -8.66 -9.22
CA LEU A 212 -6.48 -10.11 -9.32
C LEU A 212 -5.59 -10.67 -8.19
N GLU A 213 -5.61 -10.04 -7.03
CA GLU A 213 -4.97 -10.53 -5.79
C GLU A 213 -3.47 -10.87 -5.94
N GLY A 214 -2.72 -10.00 -6.63
CA GLY A 214 -1.29 -10.15 -6.85
C GLY A 214 -0.92 -10.74 -8.20
N VAL A 215 -1.91 -11.18 -9.00
CA VAL A 215 -1.65 -11.71 -10.35
C VAL A 215 -1.36 -10.54 -11.32
N THR A 216 -0.22 -10.60 -12.01
CA THR A 216 0.23 -9.62 -13.01
C THR A 216 -0.01 -10.09 -14.44
N LEU A 217 -0.25 -11.38 -14.64
CA LEU A 217 -0.60 -11.94 -15.96
C LEU A 217 -1.98 -11.47 -16.44
N PRO A 218 -2.18 -11.31 -17.76
CA PRO A 218 -3.51 -11.12 -18.31
C PRO A 218 -4.47 -12.22 -17.85
N GLU A 219 -5.69 -11.86 -17.48
CA GLU A 219 -6.66 -12.77 -16.85
C GLU A 219 -6.89 -14.06 -17.67
N ARG A 220 -6.94 -13.91 -19.01
CA ARG A 220 -7.08 -15.07 -19.92
C ARG A 220 -5.91 -16.05 -19.79
N GLN A 221 -4.67 -15.53 -19.74
CA GLN A 221 -3.47 -16.35 -19.60
C GLN A 221 -3.43 -17.02 -18.22
N TYR A 222 -3.73 -16.26 -17.18
CA TYR A 222 -3.81 -16.78 -15.82
C TYR A 222 -4.83 -17.94 -15.70
N LYS A 223 -6.05 -17.75 -16.23
CA LYS A 223 -7.08 -18.80 -16.25
C LYS A 223 -6.63 -20.04 -17.06
N ALA A 224 -5.95 -19.84 -18.18
CA ALA A 224 -5.44 -20.94 -19.01
C ALA A 224 -4.34 -21.74 -18.28
N LEU A 225 -3.41 -21.06 -17.62
CA LEU A 225 -2.35 -21.69 -16.82
C LEU A 225 -2.92 -22.43 -15.60
N LYS A 226 -3.88 -21.84 -14.91
CA LYS A 226 -4.54 -22.47 -13.77
C LYS A 226 -5.27 -23.77 -14.17
N LYS A 227 -5.94 -23.80 -15.34
CA LYS A 227 -6.56 -25.03 -15.89
C LYS A 227 -5.53 -26.12 -16.20
N LYS A 228 -4.28 -25.75 -16.48
CA LYS A 228 -3.16 -26.70 -16.71
C LYS A 228 -2.45 -27.11 -15.43
N GLY A 229 -2.96 -26.72 -14.25
CA GLY A 229 -2.36 -27.08 -12.95
C GLY A 229 -1.15 -26.24 -12.56
N ALA A 230 -0.86 -25.14 -13.27
CA ALA A 230 0.23 -24.26 -12.88
C ALA A 230 -0.12 -23.51 -11.57
N SER A 231 0.81 -23.50 -10.62
CA SER A 231 0.76 -22.64 -9.45
C SER A 231 1.31 -21.26 -9.83
N TYR A 232 0.66 -20.21 -9.31
CA TYR A 232 1.13 -18.84 -9.38
C TYR A 232 1.43 -18.40 -7.95
N GLY A 233 2.68 -18.15 -7.60
CA GLY A 233 3.01 -17.75 -6.24
C GLY A 233 4.44 -17.32 -6.09
#